data_717920e9898fe3991611c77289bbf8f6
#
_entry.id   717920e9898fe3991611c77289bbf8f6
#
_cell.length_a   1.000
_cell.length_b   1.000
_cell.length_c   1.000
_cell.angle_alpha   90.00
_cell.angle_beta   90.00
_cell.angle_gamma   90.00
#
_symmetry.space_group_name_H-M   'P 1'
#
loop_
_entity.id
_entity.type
_entity.pdbx_description
1 polymer ?
#
loop_
_entity_poly.entity_id
_entity_poly.type
_entity_poly.pdbx_seq_one_letter_code
_entity_poly.pdbx_strand_id
1 'polypeptide(L)'
;MTSIKNKKKKNKTIKLKNLKIFPYIINMNGGNKDYKNEYIEILKQLEYYNRKHEKEQFKAKIYREAAEELKDLKEKLTSSEVIKNLPNITKAITDKLDEYIKTNKVKNLEELKKKYGTEEYYIEKSKQEKKDLFTQIPWIGDSTAEKILELNINTIEELKERQDEEIQGKGKNKIKLLNNSQKKGLIYYEEIAERIPRKEIDDYKDLLTKIFDETCIENNYSNKTNKFEIVGSYRRGKADSGDIDIFITSTKDDKTIFNKFLEKMDGTKKDESNNEKKIIKAFLTRGEKKVMVISKLTEKNIARRLDFLYSPPEEYAFAILYFTGSMEFNTAMRQYALQQNLTLNEHGFHKMENKIKGEKITEPK
;
A
#
# COMPACT_ATOMS: atom_id res chain seq x y z
N MET A 1 56.91 33.98 4.96
CA MET A 1 55.80 34.74 5.57
C MET A 1 54.58 34.62 4.64
N THR A 2 53.71 33.68 4.85
CA THR A 2 52.45 33.53 4.11
C THR A 2 51.38 33.03 5.09
N SER A 3 50.45 33.92 5.33
CA SER A 3 49.37 33.85 6.32
C SER A 3 48.30 32.83 5.94
N ILE A 4 48.05 31.85 6.79
CA ILE A 4 46.96 30.90 6.67
C ILE A 4 45.69 31.52 7.30
N LYS A 5 44.69 31.86 6.48
CA LYS A 5 43.40 32.35 6.94
C LYS A 5 42.51 31.18 7.33
N ASN A 6 42.24 31.02 8.62
CA ASN A 6 41.22 30.15 9.18
C ASN A 6 39.84 30.61 8.76
N LYS A 7 39.14 29.81 7.95
CA LYS A 7 37.69 29.95 7.69
C LYS A 7 36.90 29.27 8.81
N LYS A 8 36.38 30.05 9.75
CA LYS A 8 35.36 29.61 10.72
C LYS A 8 34.09 29.23 9.97
N LYS A 9 33.69 27.93 10.04
CA LYS A 9 32.37 27.49 9.67
C LYS A 9 31.33 28.11 10.62
N LYS A 10 30.51 29.01 10.12
CA LYS A 10 29.31 29.50 10.81
C LYS A 10 28.26 28.41 10.81
N ASN A 11 27.96 27.83 11.96
CA ASN A 11 26.76 27.03 12.17
C ASN A 11 25.56 27.93 11.95
N LYS A 12 24.80 27.67 10.88
CA LYS A 12 23.49 28.27 10.67
C LYS A 12 22.50 27.55 11.59
N THR A 13 22.18 28.19 12.69
CA THR A 13 21.03 27.86 13.52
C THR A 13 19.76 28.09 12.67
N ILE A 14 19.11 27.00 12.26
CA ILE A 14 17.81 27.07 11.58
C ILE A 14 16.79 27.51 12.62
N LYS A 15 16.35 28.77 12.53
CA LYS A 15 15.21 29.27 13.30
C LYS A 15 13.95 28.59 12.79
N LEU A 16 13.43 27.66 13.60
CA LEU A 16 12.08 27.09 13.48
C LEU A 16 11.03 28.22 13.69
N LYS A 17 10.80 29.03 12.66
CA LYS A 17 9.62 29.90 12.58
C LYS A 17 8.70 29.29 11.54
N ASN A 18 7.54 28.83 12.00
CA ASN A 18 6.34 28.32 11.32
C ASN A 18 6.01 26.85 11.54
N LEU A 19 6.14 26.35 12.75
CA LEU A 19 5.23 25.33 13.23
C LEU A 19 3.95 26.08 13.68
N LYS A 20 2.90 26.04 12.88
CA LYS A 20 1.57 26.44 13.33
C LYS A 20 1.13 25.45 14.41
N ILE A 21 1.41 25.79 15.66
CA ILE A 21 0.75 25.20 16.82
C ILE A 21 -0.71 25.68 16.70
N PHE A 22 -1.61 24.80 16.30
CA PHE A 22 -3.04 25.08 16.37
C PHE A 22 -3.42 25.26 17.86
N PRO A 23 -3.93 26.41 18.28
CA PRO A 23 -4.48 26.54 19.62
C PRO A 23 -5.78 25.75 19.65
N TYR A 24 -5.80 24.66 20.43
CA TYR A 24 -7.03 23.95 20.75
C TYR A 24 -7.93 24.88 21.56
N ILE A 25 -9.00 25.32 20.93
CA ILE A 25 -10.12 25.97 21.63
C ILE A 25 -10.78 24.92 22.48
N ILE A 26 -10.71 25.11 23.79
CA ILE A 26 -11.45 24.31 24.79
C ILE A 26 -12.93 24.61 24.62
N ASN A 27 -13.65 23.76 23.89
CA ASN A 27 -15.10 23.74 23.90
C ASN A 27 -15.57 22.81 25.03
N MET A 28 -15.96 23.39 26.15
CA MET A 28 -16.70 22.72 27.21
C MET A 28 -18.14 22.49 26.75
N ASN A 29 -18.38 21.43 25.99
CA ASN A 29 -19.69 20.82 25.84
C ASN A 29 -19.48 19.29 25.87
N GLY A 30 -19.74 18.68 27.03
CA GLY A 30 -19.70 17.25 27.24
C GLY A 30 -20.82 16.58 26.45
N GLY A 31 -20.46 15.89 25.38
CA GLY A 31 -21.36 15.04 24.63
C GLY A 31 -20.91 14.90 23.18
N ASN A 32 -20.15 13.85 22.84
CA ASN A 32 -19.84 13.43 21.46
C ASN A 32 -18.50 13.84 20.84
N LYS A 33 -17.50 14.23 21.66
CA LYS A 33 -16.14 14.40 21.13
C LYS A 33 -15.55 13.03 20.76
N ASP A 34 -14.99 12.93 19.55
CA ASP A 34 -14.22 11.77 19.09
C ASP A 34 -12.75 11.95 19.53
N TYR A 35 -12.29 11.10 20.43
CA TYR A 35 -10.91 11.12 20.95
C TYR A 35 -9.96 10.24 20.14
N LYS A 36 -10.41 9.59 19.05
CA LYS A 36 -9.66 8.57 18.34
C LYS A 36 -8.27 9.03 17.89
N ASN A 37 -8.22 10.14 17.16
CA ASN A 37 -6.94 10.61 16.59
C ASN A 37 -5.95 11.07 17.67
N GLU A 38 -6.44 11.76 18.70
CA GLU A 38 -5.60 12.20 19.81
C GLU A 38 -5.05 11.00 20.60
N TYR A 39 -5.90 9.99 20.81
CA TYR A 39 -5.49 8.81 21.56
C TYR A 39 -4.52 7.90 20.76
N ILE A 40 -4.72 7.75 19.46
CA ILE A 40 -3.75 7.10 18.58
C ILE A 40 -2.38 7.79 18.69
N GLU A 41 -2.34 9.11 18.70
CA GLU A 41 -1.11 9.88 18.84
C GLU A 41 -0.43 9.65 20.21
N ILE A 42 -1.22 9.58 21.29
CA ILE A 42 -0.73 9.25 22.64
C ILE A 42 -0.10 7.85 22.66
N LEU A 43 -0.76 6.86 22.06
CA LEU A 43 -0.26 5.49 22.00
C LEU A 43 1.05 5.40 21.18
N LYS A 44 1.15 6.13 20.08
CA LYS A 44 2.38 6.21 19.29
C LYS A 44 3.55 6.84 20.06
N GLN A 45 3.28 7.89 20.85
CA GLN A 45 4.31 8.48 21.71
C GLN A 45 4.74 7.50 22.81
N LEU A 46 3.80 6.82 23.45
CA LEU A 46 4.10 5.79 24.45
C LEU A 46 4.90 4.62 23.83
N GLU A 47 4.55 4.18 22.63
CA GLU A 47 5.34 3.19 21.88
C GLU A 47 6.77 3.68 21.70
N TYR A 48 6.95 4.88 21.15
CA TYR A 48 8.25 5.47 20.87
C TYR A 48 9.15 5.51 22.09
N TYR A 49 8.68 6.11 23.23
CA TYR A 49 9.48 6.22 24.45
C TYR A 49 9.83 4.85 25.04
N ASN A 50 8.88 3.91 25.07
CA ASN A 50 9.13 2.56 25.60
C ASN A 50 10.12 1.79 24.70
N ARG A 51 10.00 1.88 23.38
CA ARG A 51 10.92 1.23 22.43
C ARG A 51 12.32 1.82 22.48
N LYS A 52 12.42 3.13 22.40
CA LYS A 52 13.70 3.83 22.16
C LYS A 52 14.50 4.08 23.43
N HIS A 53 13.84 4.54 24.47
CA HIS A 53 14.49 4.98 25.70
C HIS A 53 14.39 3.97 26.85
N GLU A 54 13.21 3.48 27.14
CA GLU A 54 12.99 2.51 28.24
C GLU A 54 13.43 1.08 27.87
N LYS A 55 13.61 0.79 26.56
CA LYS A 55 13.94 -0.56 26.03
C LYS A 55 12.90 -1.64 26.34
N GLU A 56 11.69 -1.23 26.64
CA GLU A 56 10.54 -2.08 26.98
C GLU A 56 9.79 -2.54 25.73
N GLN A 57 10.40 -3.44 24.95
CA GLN A 57 9.88 -3.87 23.65
C GLN A 57 8.47 -4.46 23.71
N PHE A 58 8.16 -5.18 24.79
CA PHE A 58 6.83 -5.77 24.98
C PHE A 58 5.76 -4.70 25.18
N LYS A 59 6.03 -3.69 26.02
CA LYS A 59 5.11 -2.56 26.20
C LYS A 59 4.94 -1.74 24.92
N ALA A 60 6.05 -1.49 24.22
CA ALA A 60 6.00 -0.80 22.94
C ALA A 60 5.13 -1.54 21.93
N LYS A 61 5.25 -2.87 21.85
CA LYS A 61 4.40 -3.71 21.01
C LYS A 61 2.91 -3.55 21.33
N ILE A 62 2.53 -3.60 22.62
CA ILE A 62 1.14 -3.42 23.06
C ILE A 62 0.58 -2.07 22.60
N TYR A 63 1.34 -0.98 22.79
CA TYR A 63 0.89 0.36 22.37
C TYR A 63 0.75 0.49 20.87
N ARG A 64 1.66 -0.12 20.08
CA ARG A 64 1.60 -0.14 18.62
C ARG A 64 0.38 -0.91 18.13
N GLU A 65 0.15 -2.12 18.65
CA GLU A 65 -0.98 -2.96 18.25
C GLU A 65 -2.32 -2.30 18.61
N ALA A 66 -2.41 -1.65 19.77
CA ALA A 66 -3.59 -0.88 20.14
C ALA A 66 -3.80 0.34 19.22
N ALA A 67 -2.74 1.05 18.84
CA ALA A 67 -2.85 2.17 17.92
C ALA A 67 -3.32 1.73 16.52
N GLU A 68 -2.86 0.58 16.03
CA GLU A 68 -3.33 0.02 14.74
C GLU A 68 -4.81 -0.39 14.82
N GLU A 69 -5.23 -1.07 15.90
CA GLU A 69 -6.62 -1.45 16.12
C GLU A 69 -7.57 -0.24 16.07
N LEU A 70 -7.16 0.87 16.68
CA LEU A 70 -7.96 2.10 16.69
C LEU A 70 -8.05 2.79 15.34
N LYS A 71 -7.10 2.60 14.41
CA LYS A 71 -7.18 3.15 13.04
C LYS A 71 -8.38 2.57 12.28
N ASP A 72 -8.66 1.29 12.49
CA ASP A 72 -9.73 0.57 11.80
C ASP A 72 -11.10 0.75 12.45
N LEU A 73 -11.16 1.39 13.63
CA LEU A 73 -12.39 1.68 14.34
C LEU A 73 -13.30 2.59 13.51
N LYS A 74 -14.50 2.11 13.17
CA LYS A 74 -15.46 2.85 12.34
C LYS A 74 -16.30 3.85 13.11
N GLU A 75 -16.53 3.56 14.38
CA GLU A 75 -17.29 4.42 15.28
C GLU A 75 -16.41 5.44 15.99
N LYS A 76 -17.06 6.48 16.57
CA LYS A 76 -16.34 7.51 17.34
C LYS A 76 -15.86 6.95 18.67
N LEU A 77 -14.64 7.25 19.02
CA LEU A 77 -14.07 6.93 20.33
C LEU A 77 -14.47 7.98 21.36
N THR A 78 -15.61 7.77 22.01
CA THR A 78 -16.16 8.70 23.02
C THR A 78 -15.86 8.28 24.45
N SER A 79 -15.54 7.01 24.71
CA SER A 79 -15.19 6.44 26.00
C SER A 79 -14.41 5.14 25.84
N SER A 80 -13.83 4.62 26.92
CA SER A 80 -13.14 3.33 26.95
C SER A 80 -14.07 2.13 26.70
N GLU A 81 -15.37 2.28 26.94
CA GLU A 81 -16.38 1.24 26.69
C GLU A 81 -16.45 0.84 25.21
N VAL A 82 -16.21 1.81 24.30
CA VAL A 82 -16.21 1.58 22.84
C VAL A 82 -15.14 0.56 22.42
N ILE A 83 -14.01 0.52 23.13
CA ILE A 83 -12.84 -0.26 22.71
C ILE A 83 -12.49 -1.43 23.63
N LYS A 84 -13.11 -1.57 24.79
CA LYS A 84 -12.71 -2.54 25.85
C LYS A 84 -12.72 -4.01 25.39
N ASN A 85 -13.52 -4.34 24.36
CA ASN A 85 -13.68 -5.70 23.84
C ASN A 85 -12.93 -5.91 22.51
N LEU A 86 -12.21 -4.90 22.00
CA LEU A 86 -11.45 -5.03 20.78
C LEU A 86 -10.19 -5.88 21.02
N PRO A 87 -9.71 -6.62 20.00
CA PRO A 87 -8.41 -7.27 20.04
C PRO A 87 -7.31 -6.27 20.41
N ASN A 88 -6.24 -6.74 21.05
CA ASN A 88 -5.08 -5.93 21.42
C ASN A 88 -5.35 -4.75 22.37
N ILE A 89 -6.59 -4.57 22.85
CA ILE A 89 -6.94 -3.54 23.84
C ILE A 89 -6.92 -4.18 25.25
N THR A 90 -5.93 -3.79 26.03
CA THR A 90 -5.78 -4.24 27.41
C THR A 90 -6.43 -3.24 28.38
N LYS A 91 -6.65 -3.68 29.65
CA LYS A 91 -7.11 -2.77 30.70
C LYS A 91 -6.21 -1.54 30.87
N ALA A 92 -4.90 -1.71 30.75
CA ALA A 92 -3.96 -0.58 30.83
C ALA A 92 -4.14 0.45 29.71
N ILE A 93 -4.64 0.05 28.56
CA ILE A 93 -4.99 0.96 27.46
C ILE A 93 -6.28 1.71 27.78
N THR A 94 -7.33 1.01 28.21
CA THR A 94 -8.61 1.66 28.58
C THR A 94 -8.45 2.63 29.76
N ASP A 95 -7.70 2.26 30.80
CA ASP A 95 -7.43 3.12 31.95
C ASP A 95 -6.72 4.45 31.53
N LYS A 96 -5.78 4.38 30.58
CA LYS A 96 -5.11 5.58 30.02
C LYS A 96 -6.03 6.44 29.16
N LEU A 97 -6.97 5.84 28.44
CA LEU A 97 -7.99 6.59 27.71
C LEU A 97 -8.91 7.33 28.69
N ASP A 98 -9.38 6.66 29.73
CA ASP A 98 -10.21 7.28 30.76
C ASP A 98 -9.47 8.41 31.49
N GLU A 99 -8.19 8.21 31.79
CA GLU A 99 -7.32 9.27 32.32
C GLU A 99 -7.25 10.46 31.37
N TYR A 100 -7.02 10.21 30.08
CA TYR A 100 -6.94 11.25 29.07
C TYR A 100 -8.26 12.01 28.89
N ILE A 101 -9.38 11.31 28.79
CA ILE A 101 -10.70 11.92 28.68
C ILE A 101 -10.99 12.83 29.90
N LYS A 102 -10.62 12.38 31.09
CA LYS A 102 -10.87 13.08 32.35
C LYS A 102 -9.95 14.26 32.58
N THR A 103 -8.67 14.15 32.21
CA THR A 103 -7.62 15.11 32.61
C THR A 103 -6.96 15.82 31.43
N ASN A 104 -7.28 15.41 30.20
CA ASN A 104 -6.61 15.80 28.95
C ASN A 104 -5.09 15.51 28.96
N LYS A 105 -4.65 14.58 29.80
CA LYS A 105 -3.25 14.15 29.94
C LYS A 105 -3.19 12.67 30.28
N VAL A 106 -2.06 12.04 29.96
CA VAL A 106 -1.70 10.71 30.44
C VAL A 106 -0.41 10.86 31.26
N LYS A 107 -0.51 10.70 32.57
CA LYS A 107 0.56 10.96 33.54
C LYS A 107 1.88 10.27 33.14
N ASN A 108 1.82 9.00 32.82
CA ASN A 108 2.99 8.23 32.39
C ASN A 108 3.66 8.84 31.12
N LEU A 109 2.88 9.32 30.15
CA LEU A 109 3.43 9.99 28.97
C LEU A 109 4.09 11.32 29.32
N GLU A 110 3.49 12.10 30.20
CA GLU A 110 4.06 13.39 30.63
C GLU A 110 5.38 13.20 31.40
N GLU A 111 5.49 12.14 32.21
CA GLU A 111 6.73 11.76 32.89
C GLU A 111 7.84 11.39 31.89
N LEU A 112 7.50 10.61 30.83
CA LEU A 112 8.44 10.24 29.77
C LEU A 112 8.87 11.46 28.97
N LYS A 113 7.97 12.37 28.62
CA LYS A 113 8.26 13.63 27.94
C LYS A 113 9.20 14.51 28.77
N LYS A 114 8.96 14.61 30.07
CA LYS A 114 9.81 15.36 30.98
C LYS A 114 11.22 14.76 31.09
N LYS A 115 11.31 13.42 31.11
CA LYS A 115 12.58 12.69 31.25
C LYS A 115 13.45 12.74 29.98
N TYR A 116 12.84 12.60 28.81
CA TYR A 116 13.56 12.40 27.54
C TYR A 116 13.40 13.55 26.53
N GLY A 117 12.55 14.53 26.82
CA GLY A 117 12.20 15.58 25.85
C GLY A 117 11.23 15.09 24.77
N THR A 118 10.86 15.99 23.88
CA THR A 118 9.88 15.71 22.82
C THR A 118 10.45 15.90 21.41
N GLU A 119 11.56 16.62 21.28
CA GLU A 119 12.13 17.04 20.00
C GLU A 119 12.47 15.84 19.10
N GLU A 120 13.14 14.84 19.66
CA GLU A 120 13.58 13.66 18.92
C GLU A 120 12.38 12.83 18.39
N TYR A 121 11.29 12.74 19.16
CA TYR A 121 10.05 12.12 18.70
C TYR A 121 9.49 12.81 17.47
N TYR A 122 9.39 14.14 17.50
CA TYR A 122 8.82 14.89 16.36
C TYR A 122 9.72 14.86 15.11
N ILE A 123 11.05 14.79 15.30
CA ILE A 123 11.99 14.59 14.18
C ILE A 123 11.79 13.22 13.55
N GLU A 124 11.72 12.15 14.36
CA GLU A 124 11.51 10.78 13.86
C GLU A 124 10.13 10.64 13.20
N LYS A 125 9.08 11.22 13.81
CA LYS A 125 7.73 11.26 13.25
C LYS A 125 7.69 11.97 11.90
N SER A 126 8.28 13.16 11.79
CA SER A 126 8.35 13.89 10.52
C SER A 126 9.12 13.13 9.45
N LYS A 127 10.20 12.43 9.81
CA LYS A 127 10.94 11.58 8.88
C LYS A 127 10.09 10.40 8.41
N GLN A 128 9.35 9.77 9.31
CA GLN A 128 8.47 8.65 8.97
C GLN A 128 7.31 9.11 8.07
N GLU A 129 6.67 10.24 8.36
CA GLU A 129 5.60 10.81 7.54
C GLU A 129 6.06 11.08 6.10
N LYS A 130 7.27 11.62 5.93
CA LYS A 130 7.88 11.82 4.61
C LYS A 130 8.22 10.49 3.92
N LYS A 131 8.71 9.51 4.67
CA LYS A 131 8.96 8.17 4.14
C LYS A 131 7.66 7.53 3.67
N ASP A 132 6.60 7.61 4.47
CA ASP A 132 5.27 7.11 4.13
C ASP A 132 4.71 7.79 2.87
N LEU A 133 4.93 9.10 2.70
CA LEU A 133 4.55 9.83 1.49
C LEU A 133 5.21 9.22 0.24
N PHE A 134 6.51 8.96 0.27
CA PHE A 134 7.21 8.40 -0.88
C PHE A 134 6.88 6.93 -1.14
N THR A 135 6.64 6.14 -0.09
CA THR A 135 6.26 4.72 -0.25
C THR A 135 4.85 4.51 -0.80
N GLN A 136 4.00 5.55 -0.83
CA GLN A 136 2.73 5.52 -1.56
C GLN A 136 2.92 5.51 -3.08
N ILE A 137 4.06 5.99 -3.58
CA ILE A 137 4.36 5.96 -5.01
C ILE A 137 4.68 4.51 -5.40
N PRO A 138 4.01 3.92 -6.38
CA PRO A 138 4.26 2.56 -6.82
C PRO A 138 5.75 2.30 -7.09
N TRP A 139 6.26 1.16 -6.61
CA TRP A 139 7.66 0.68 -6.70
C TRP A 139 8.69 1.50 -5.90
N ILE A 140 8.28 2.52 -5.18
CA ILE A 140 9.13 3.15 -4.17
C ILE A 140 8.88 2.45 -2.84
N GLY A 141 9.76 1.53 -2.47
CA GLY A 141 9.77 0.90 -1.16
C GLY A 141 10.67 1.65 -0.17
N ASP A 142 10.70 1.17 1.07
CA ASP A 142 11.42 1.77 2.19
C ASP A 142 12.86 2.17 1.87
N SER A 143 13.63 1.28 1.23
CA SER A 143 15.04 1.56 0.89
C SER A 143 15.21 2.69 -0.12
N THR A 144 14.28 2.84 -1.08
CA THR A 144 14.32 3.96 -2.03
C THR A 144 13.87 5.26 -1.36
N ALA A 145 12.82 5.19 -0.53
CA ALA A 145 12.33 6.35 0.23
C ALA A 145 13.41 6.89 1.19
N GLU A 146 14.19 6.02 1.84
CA GLU A 146 15.33 6.43 2.67
C GLU A 146 16.39 7.18 1.87
N LYS A 147 16.77 6.68 0.68
CA LYS A 147 17.74 7.38 -0.20
C LYS A 147 17.21 8.74 -0.66
N ILE A 148 15.93 8.85 -0.97
CA ILE A 148 15.28 10.12 -1.32
C ILE A 148 15.43 11.12 -0.17
N LEU A 149 15.16 10.69 1.07
CA LEU A 149 15.30 11.54 2.26
C LEU A 149 16.75 11.91 2.58
N GLU A 150 17.73 11.02 2.34
CA GLU A 150 19.17 11.28 2.49
C GLU A 150 19.65 12.40 1.56
N LEU A 151 19.02 12.56 0.40
CA LEU A 151 19.25 13.67 -0.54
C LEU A 151 18.53 14.97 -0.16
N ASN A 152 17.86 15.01 1.01
CA ASN A 152 17.00 16.11 1.45
C ASN A 152 15.86 16.46 0.48
N ILE A 153 15.35 15.46 -0.25
CA ILE A 153 14.12 15.57 -1.03
C ILE A 153 12.96 15.31 -0.06
N ASN A 154 12.01 16.25 0.05
CA ASN A 154 10.98 16.23 1.08
C ASN A 154 9.55 16.27 0.52
N THR A 155 9.39 16.55 -0.78
CA THR A 155 8.09 16.65 -1.45
C THR A 155 8.08 15.85 -2.74
N ILE A 156 6.88 15.59 -3.25
CA ILE A 156 6.70 14.90 -4.54
C ILE A 156 7.22 15.78 -5.69
N GLU A 157 7.05 17.09 -5.61
CA GLU A 157 7.52 18.06 -6.62
C GLU A 157 9.06 18.04 -6.71
N GLU A 158 9.76 18.14 -5.57
CA GLU A 158 11.22 18.02 -5.51
C GLU A 158 11.68 16.67 -6.09
N LEU A 159 10.95 15.58 -5.84
CA LEU A 159 11.27 14.27 -6.38
C LEU A 159 11.07 14.21 -7.91
N LYS A 160 9.99 14.83 -8.43
CA LYS A 160 9.76 14.94 -9.88
C LYS A 160 10.90 15.68 -10.59
N GLU A 161 11.42 16.76 -10.00
CA GLU A 161 12.53 17.53 -10.55
C GLU A 161 13.87 16.77 -10.52
N ARG A 162 14.11 15.98 -9.45
CA ARG A 162 15.39 15.31 -9.19
C ARG A 162 15.39 13.80 -9.47
N GLN A 163 14.35 13.25 -10.12
CA GLN A 163 14.16 11.82 -10.35
C GLN A 163 15.29 11.14 -11.15
N ASP A 164 16.04 11.91 -11.94
CA ASP A 164 17.16 11.46 -12.77
C ASP A 164 18.54 11.64 -12.11
N GLU A 165 18.58 12.12 -10.87
CA GLU A 165 19.82 12.37 -10.13
C GLU A 165 20.63 11.07 -9.98
N GLU A 166 21.94 11.18 -10.15
CA GLU A 166 22.84 10.06 -9.95
C GLU A 166 23.25 9.94 -8.47
N ILE A 167 23.09 8.75 -7.95
CA ILE A 167 23.46 8.41 -6.57
C ILE A 167 24.50 7.30 -6.53
N GLN A 168 25.18 7.16 -5.41
CA GLN A 168 26.11 6.06 -5.19
C GLN A 168 25.34 4.73 -5.10
N GLY A 169 25.65 3.81 -6.02
CA GLY A 169 25.18 2.43 -5.98
C GLY A 169 26.10 1.51 -5.16
N LYS A 170 25.96 0.21 -5.36
CA LYS A 170 26.87 -0.76 -4.73
C LYS A 170 28.27 -0.64 -5.33
N GLY A 171 29.29 -0.52 -4.48
CA GLY A 171 30.67 -0.34 -4.87
C GLY A 171 30.93 1.06 -5.44
N LYS A 172 31.66 1.15 -6.57
CA LYS A 172 32.01 2.44 -7.22
C LYS A 172 31.00 2.87 -8.30
N ASN A 173 29.94 2.09 -8.53
CA ASN A 173 28.99 2.36 -9.59
C ASN A 173 28.01 3.47 -9.19
N LYS A 174 27.73 4.36 -10.13
CA LYS A 174 26.65 5.33 -10.02
C LYS A 174 25.37 4.71 -10.60
N ILE A 175 24.25 4.98 -9.96
CA ILE A 175 22.91 4.58 -10.43
C ILE A 175 21.99 5.79 -10.40
N LYS A 176 20.93 5.78 -11.20
CA LYS A 176 19.87 6.79 -11.09
C LYS A 176 19.06 6.60 -9.81
N LEU A 177 18.63 7.70 -9.22
CA LEU A 177 17.79 7.71 -8.00
C LEU A 177 16.54 6.86 -8.19
N LEU A 178 15.81 7.08 -9.28
CA LEU A 178 14.64 6.30 -9.65
C LEU A 178 14.89 5.49 -10.94
N ASN A 179 14.45 4.23 -10.93
CA ASN A 179 14.38 3.41 -12.14
C ASN A 179 13.15 3.77 -12.99
N ASN A 180 13.05 3.20 -14.20
CA ASN A 180 11.97 3.52 -15.14
C ASN A 180 10.56 3.21 -14.61
N SER A 181 10.37 2.12 -13.82
CA SER A 181 9.07 1.79 -13.24
C SER A 181 8.67 2.78 -12.16
N GLN A 182 9.62 3.17 -11.30
CA GLN A 182 9.42 4.18 -10.26
C GLN A 182 9.07 5.55 -10.84
N LYS A 183 9.73 5.95 -11.94
CA LYS A 183 9.40 7.20 -12.64
C LYS A 183 8.00 7.18 -13.24
N LYS A 184 7.58 6.05 -13.82
CA LYS A 184 6.20 5.89 -14.32
C LYS A 184 5.20 5.94 -13.16
N GLY A 185 5.50 5.29 -12.04
CA GLY A 185 4.72 5.40 -10.81
C GLY A 185 4.57 6.84 -10.33
N LEU A 186 5.66 7.62 -10.35
CA LEU A 186 5.68 9.02 -9.95
C LEU A 186 4.87 9.92 -10.90
N ILE A 187 4.95 9.70 -12.23
CA ILE A 187 4.18 10.47 -13.22
C ILE A 187 2.68 10.33 -13.01
N TYR A 188 2.20 9.12 -12.72
CA TYR A 188 0.77 8.83 -12.57
C TYR A 188 0.30 8.76 -11.11
N TYR A 189 1.16 9.10 -10.14
CA TYR A 189 0.89 8.93 -8.71
C TYR A 189 -0.44 9.51 -8.27
N GLU A 190 -0.70 10.77 -8.61
CA GLU A 190 -1.91 11.48 -8.19
C GLU A 190 -3.18 10.83 -8.77
N GLU A 191 -3.15 10.46 -10.06
CA GLU A 191 -4.28 9.83 -10.75
C GLU A 191 -4.58 8.43 -10.18
N ILE A 192 -3.56 7.60 -9.99
CA ILE A 192 -3.75 6.21 -9.52
C ILE A 192 -3.96 6.08 -8.00
N ALA A 193 -3.72 7.15 -7.23
CA ALA A 193 -4.08 7.19 -5.81
C ALA A 193 -5.59 7.34 -5.59
N GLU A 194 -6.32 7.86 -6.60
CA GLU A 194 -7.76 8.02 -6.50
C GLU A 194 -8.50 6.69 -6.59
N ARG A 195 -9.51 6.52 -5.72
CA ARG A 195 -10.38 5.34 -5.76
C ARG A 195 -11.15 5.27 -7.07
N ILE A 196 -11.30 4.07 -7.60
CA ILE A 196 -12.01 3.78 -8.86
C ILE A 196 -13.46 3.43 -8.52
N PRO A 197 -14.46 4.26 -8.88
CA PRO A 197 -15.86 3.93 -8.67
C PRO A 197 -16.25 2.64 -9.41
N ARG A 198 -17.12 1.83 -8.80
CA ARG A 198 -17.58 0.55 -9.40
C ARG A 198 -18.10 0.73 -10.82
N LYS A 199 -18.85 1.80 -11.09
CA LYS A 199 -19.36 2.10 -12.44
C LYS A 199 -18.23 2.23 -13.47
N GLU A 200 -17.13 2.88 -13.13
CA GLU A 200 -15.98 3.00 -14.02
C GLU A 200 -15.33 1.62 -14.28
N ILE A 201 -15.34 0.74 -13.26
CA ILE A 201 -14.86 -0.64 -13.44
C ILE A 201 -15.81 -1.44 -14.34
N ASP A 202 -17.13 -1.20 -14.28
CA ASP A 202 -18.09 -1.79 -15.21
C ASP A 202 -17.80 -1.35 -16.64
N ASP A 203 -17.51 -0.06 -16.88
CA ASP A 203 -17.11 0.47 -18.20
C ASP A 203 -15.81 -0.19 -18.72
N TYR A 204 -14.81 -0.39 -17.83
CA TYR A 204 -13.61 -1.18 -18.16
C TYR A 204 -13.94 -2.64 -18.47
N LYS A 205 -14.82 -3.27 -17.70
CA LYS A 205 -15.24 -4.66 -17.91
C LYS A 205 -15.85 -4.85 -19.30
N ASP A 206 -16.72 -3.95 -19.71
CA ASP A 206 -17.37 -4.01 -21.03
C ASP A 206 -16.34 -3.88 -22.15
N LEU A 207 -15.42 -2.92 -22.05
CA LEU A 207 -14.34 -2.74 -23.00
C LEU A 207 -13.41 -3.95 -23.06
N LEU A 208 -12.99 -4.46 -21.91
CA LEU A 208 -12.03 -5.57 -21.83
C LEU A 208 -12.67 -6.88 -22.27
N THR A 209 -13.96 -7.11 -21.99
CA THR A 209 -14.73 -8.27 -22.48
C THR A 209 -14.77 -8.27 -24.00
N LYS A 210 -15.11 -7.13 -24.61
CA LYS A 210 -15.10 -7.01 -26.08
C LYS A 210 -13.75 -7.33 -26.67
N ILE A 211 -12.65 -6.78 -26.11
CA ILE A 211 -11.29 -7.04 -26.59
C ILE A 211 -10.91 -8.51 -26.41
N PHE A 212 -11.30 -9.13 -25.30
CA PHE A 212 -11.03 -10.54 -25.03
C PHE A 212 -11.77 -11.46 -25.99
N ASP A 213 -13.06 -11.23 -26.24
CA ASP A 213 -13.88 -12.00 -27.17
C ASP A 213 -13.32 -11.89 -28.62
N GLU A 214 -13.00 -10.67 -29.06
CA GLU A 214 -12.33 -10.46 -30.35
C GLU A 214 -11.00 -11.21 -30.42
N THR A 215 -10.20 -11.19 -29.36
CA THR A 215 -8.93 -11.91 -29.30
C THR A 215 -9.11 -13.42 -29.39
N CYS A 216 -10.14 -13.96 -28.71
CA CYS A 216 -10.49 -15.37 -28.79
C CYS A 216 -10.88 -15.77 -30.23
N ILE A 217 -11.75 -15.00 -30.87
CA ILE A 217 -12.21 -15.28 -32.25
C ILE A 217 -11.03 -15.26 -33.24
N GLU A 218 -10.22 -14.21 -33.21
CA GLU A 218 -9.10 -14.03 -34.13
C GLU A 218 -8.02 -15.13 -34.01
N ASN A 219 -7.90 -15.75 -32.83
CA ASN A 219 -6.89 -16.79 -32.58
C ASN A 219 -7.50 -18.21 -32.45
N ASN A 220 -8.75 -18.41 -32.86
CA ASN A 220 -9.45 -19.69 -32.79
C ASN A 220 -9.53 -20.29 -31.36
N TYR A 221 -9.71 -19.46 -30.36
CA TYR A 221 -10.03 -19.85 -29.01
C TYR A 221 -11.54 -19.72 -28.76
N SER A 222 -12.09 -20.65 -27.99
CA SER A 222 -13.49 -20.54 -27.55
C SER A 222 -13.59 -19.61 -26.34
N ASN A 223 -14.34 -18.52 -26.44
CA ASN A 223 -14.65 -17.65 -25.30
C ASN A 223 -15.56 -18.31 -24.25
N LYS A 224 -16.16 -19.48 -24.55
CA LYS A 224 -16.93 -20.27 -23.58
C LYS A 224 -16.04 -21.03 -22.59
N THR A 225 -14.84 -21.37 -23.01
CA THR A 225 -13.89 -22.19 -22.22
C THR A 225 -12.70 -21.41 -21.71
N ASN A 226 -12.30 -20.34 -22.40
CA ASN A 226 -11.32 -19.41 -21.90
C ASN A 226 -12.01 -18.34 -21.07
N LYS A 227 -11.47 -18.01 -19.91
CA LYS A 227 -12.14 -17.14 -18.95
C LYS A 227 -11.36 -15.86 -18.70
N PHE A 228 -12.11 -14.78 -18.65
CA PHE A 228 -11.69 -13.46 -18.23
C PHE A 228 -12.63 -13.01 -17.10
N GLU A 229 -12.07 -12.64 -15.96
CA GLU A 229 -12.85 -12.17 -14.81
C GLU A 229 -12.16 -11.00 -14.13
N ILE A 230 -12.94 -10.01 -13.67
CA ILE A 230 -12.45 -9.00 -12.75
C ILE A 230 -12.60 -9.55 -11.33
N VAL A 231 -11.51 -9.60 -10.61
CA VAL A 231 -11.42 -10.18 -9.26
C VAL A 231 -11.21 -9.07 -8.19
N GLY A 232 -10.46 -9.31 -7.14
CA GLY A 232 -10.16 -8.35 -6.10
C GLY A 232 -11.38 -7.78 -5.38
N SER A 233 -11.30 -6.50 -5.02
CA SER A 233 -12.39 -5.80 -4.30
C SER A 233 -13.67 -5.67 -5.13
N TYR A 234 -13.56 -5.58 -6.46
CA TYR A 234 -14.72 -5.58 -7.35
C TYR A 234 -15.55 -6.85 -7.22
N ARG A 235 -14.91 -8.05 -7.25
CA ARG A 235 -15.60 -9.34 -7.10
C ARG A 235 -16.24 -9.51 -5.72
N ARG A 236 -15.67 -8.87 -4.68
CA ARG A 236 -16.26 -8.82 -3.33
C ARG A 236 -17.43 -7.85 -3.18
N GLY A 237 -17.87 -7.18 -4.24
CA GLY A 237 -19.03 -6.28 -4.21
C GLY A 237 -18.74 -4.89 -3.60
N LYS A 238 -17.48 -4.45 -3.50
CA LYS A 238 -17.15 -3.12 -2.99
C LYS A 238 -17.65 -2.02 -3.93
N ALA A 239 -18.02 -0.86 -3.36
CA ALA A 239 -18.50 0.29 -4.12
C ALA A 239 -17.38 0.96 -4.95
N ASP A 240 -16.13 0.78 -4.53
CA ASP A 240 -14.93 1.27 -5.20
C ASP A 240 -13.73 0.33 -4.99
N SER A 241 -12.67 0.53 -5.78
CA SER A 241 -11.42 -0.25 -5.72
C SER A 241 -10.21 0.68 -5.82
N GLY A 242 -9.02 0.19 -5.40
CA GLY A 242 -7.75 0.90 -5.59
C GLY A 242 -7.11 0.63 -6.95
N ASP A 243 -7.45 -0.52 -7.53
CA ASP A 243 -6.95 -1.04 -8.81
C ASP A 243 -8.00 -1.96 -9.42
N ILE A 244 -7.74 -2.43 -10.64
CA ILE A 244 -8.60 -3.39 -11.34
C ILE A 244 -7.77 -4.66 -11.54
N ASP A 245 -8.08 -5.70 -10.76
CA ASP A 245 -7.47 -7.02 -10.89
C ASP A 245 -8.19 -7.81 -11.97
N ILE A 246 -7.48 -8.21 -13.02
CA ILE A 246 -8.01 -8.94 -14.17
C ILE A 246 -7.36 -10.33 -14.21
N PHE A 247 -8.19 -11.35 -14.11
CA PHE A 247 -7.78 -12.73 -14.09
C PHE A 247 -8.12 -13.41 -15.41
N ILE A 248 -7.14 -14.09 -16.01
CA ILE A 248 -7.29 -14.77 -17.30
C ILE A 248 -6.79 -16.21 -17.15
N THR A 249 -7.57 -17.16 -17.69
CA THR A 249 -7.17 -18.57 -17.83
C THR A 249 -7.54 -19.11 -19.21
N SER A 250 -6.82 -20.12 -19.67
CA SER A 250 -7.03 -20.78 -20.94
C SER A 250 -7.22 -22.27 -20.73
N THR A 251 -8.05 -22.92 -21.55
CA THR A 251 -8.20 -24.38 -21.53
C THR A 251 -6.99 -25.14 -22.06
N LYS A 252 -6.20 -24.48 -22.87
CA LYS A 252 -4.87 -24.98 -23.25
C LYS A 252 -3.87 -24.38 -22.26
N ASP A 253 -3.13 -25.15 -21.52
CA ASP A 253 -2.14 -24.65 -20.58
C ASP A 253 -1.00 -23.91 -21.33
N ASP A 254 -1.39 -22.88 -22.09
CA ASP A 254 -0.50 -21.97 -22.77
C ASP A 254 -0.89 -20.52 -22.48
N LYS A 255 0.05 -19.62 -22.54
CA LYS A 255 -0.15 -18.19 -22.30
C LYS A 255 -0.53 -17.42 -23.57
N THR A 256 -0.86 -18.12 -24.66
CA THR A 256 -1.05 -17.48 -25.98
C THR A 256 -2.19 -16.49 -25.93
N ILE A 257 -3.35 -16.89 -25.40
CA ILE A 257 -4.51 -15.98 -25.27
C ILE A 257 -4.20 -14.77 -24.38
N PHE A 258 -3.48 -14.96 -23.28
CA PHE A 258 -3.05 -13.90 -22.38
C PHE A 258 -2.15 -12.89 -23.09
N ASN A 259 -1.13 -13.39 -23.82
CA ASN A 259 -0.19 -12.54 -24.55
C ASN A 259 -0.89 -11.79 -25.69
N LYS A 260 -1.74 -12.47 -26.50
CA LYS A 260 -2.50 -11.86 -27.59
C LYS A 260 -3.50 -10.81 -27.10
N PHE A 261 -4.13 -11.05 -25.97
CA PHE A 261 -5.01 -10.06 -25.34
C PHE A 261 -4.22 -8.79 -24.93
N LEU A 262 -3.07 -8.95 -24.30
CA LEU A 262 -2.20 -7.82 -23.93
C LEU A 262 -1.64 -7.09 -25.16
N GLU A 263 -1.25 -7.80 -26.20
CA GLU A 263 -0.80 -7.20 -27.49
C GLU A 263 -1.93 -6.35 -28.09
N LYS A 264 -3.16 -6.86 -28.10
CA LYS A 264 -4.33 -6.15 -28.60
C LYS A 264 -4.67 -4.92 -27.76
N MET A 265 -4.50 -5.00 -26.44
CA MET A 265 -4.64 -3.87 -25.51
C MET A 265 -3.56 -2.79 -25.70
N ASP A 266 -2.32 -3.18 -26.01
CA ASP A 266 -1.19 -2.28 -26.25
C ASP A 266 -1.22 -1.67 -27.66
N GLY A 267 -1.94 -2.33 -28.57
CA GLY A 267 -2.10 -1.84 -29.96
C GLY A 267 -2.87 -0.52 -30.01
N THR A 268 -2.42 0.36 -30.91
CA THR A 268 -3.11 1.61 -31.18
C THR A 268 -4.38 1.32 -31.95
N LYS A 269 -5.56 1.60 -31.37
CA LYS A 269 -6.84 1.58 -32.10
C LYS A 269 -7.12 2.97 -32.64
N LYS A 270 -7.68 3.05 -33.86
CA LYS A 270 -8.23 4.30 -34.39
C LYS A 270 -9.68 4.44 -33.91
N ASP A 271 -10.04 5.62 -33.41
CA ASP A 271 -11.45 5.94 -33.15
C ASP A 271 -12.19 6.29 -34.46
N GLU A 272 -13.50 6.53 -34.36
CA GLU A 272 -14.34 6.92 -35.50
C GLU A 272 -13.86 8.17 -36.23
N SER A 273 -13.07 9.00 -35.55
CA SER A 273 -12.45 10.23 -36.08
C SER A 273 -11.01 9.99 -36.59
N ASN A 274 -10.58 8.75 -36.74
CA ASN A 274 -9.23 8.32 -37.16
C ASN A 274 -8.09 8.73 -36.20
N ASN A 275 -8.41 9.12 -34.94
CA ASN A 275 -7.43 9.41 -33.92
C ASN A 275 -6.90 8.12 -33.29
N GLU A 276 -5.60 8.04 -33.06
CA GLU A 276 -4.99 6.90 -32.40
C GLU A 276 -5.36 6.83 -30.93
N LYS A 277 -6.04 5.74 -30.54
CA LYS A 277 -6.45 5.48 -29.16
C LYS A 277 -5.65 4.34 -28.57
N LYS A 278 -4.71 4.66 -27.72
CA LYS A 278 -3.94 3.67 -26.97
C LYS A 278 -4.53 3.50 -25.56
N ILE A 279 -5.01 2.28 -25.24
CA ILE A 279 -5.64 1.97 -23.93
C ILE A 279 -4.54 1.87 -22.85
N ILE A 280 -3.46 1.14 -23.11
CA ILE A 280 -2.30 1.07 -22.21
C ILE A 280 -1.44 2.30 -22.39
N LYS A 281 -1.29 3.10 -21.35
CA LYS A 281 -0.42 4.28 -21.34
C LYS A 281 1.01 3.96 -20.94
N ALA A 282 1.17 3.01 -20.03
CA ALA A 282 2.49 2.56 -19.58
C ALA A 282 2.44 1.13 -19.04
N PHE A 283 3.47 0.36 -19.31
CA PHE A 283 3.75 -0.87 -18.56
C PHE A 283 4.54 -0.51 -17.32
N LEU A 284 4.04 -0.96 -16.18
CA LEU A 284 4.71 -0.84 -14.90
C LEU A 284 5.59 -2.06 -14.63
N THR A 285 5.03 -3.26 -14.88
CA THR A 285 5.76 -4.52 -14.90
C THR A 285 5.28 -5.38 -16.08
N ARG A 286 6.13 -6.22 -16.60
CA ARG A 286 5.79 -7.18 -17.67
C ARG A 286 6.47 -8.51 -17.37
N GLY A 287 5.83 -9.28 -16.47
CA GLY A 287 6.21 -10.65 -16.17
C GLY A 287 5.43 -11.65 -17.03
N GLU A 288 5.80 -12.91 -16.97
CA GLU A 288 5.18 -13.98 -17.76
C GLU A 288 3.74 -14.31 -17.41
N LYS A 289 3.37 -14.20 -16.11
CA LYS A 289 2.05 -14.53 -15.58
C LYS A 289 1.38 -13.32 -14.90
N LYS A 290 2.12 -12.21 -14.74
CA LYS A 290 1.62 -10.98 -14.14
C LYS A 290 2.15 -9.78 -14.90
N VAL A 291 1.21 -8.95 -15.37
CA VAL A 291 1.51 -7.70 -16.07
C VAL A 291 0.72 -6.58 -15.41
N MET A 292 1.39 -5.50 -15.04
CA MET A 292 0.76 -4.32 -14.44
C MET A 292 0.90 -3.15 -15.41
N VAL A 293 -0.21 -2.47 -15.65
CA VAL A 293 -0.24 -1.33 -16.57
C VAL A 293 -0.95 -0.13 -15.99
N ILE A 294 -0.63 1.02 -16.55
CA ILE A 294 -1.46 2.22 -16.45
C ILE A 294 -2.34 2.29 -17.69
N SER A 295 -3.63 2.51 -17.50
CA SER A 295 -4.64 2.55 -18.55
C SER A 295 -5.55 3.76 -18.39
N LYS A 296 -6.11 4.25 -19.51
CA LYS A 296 -7.20 5.23 -19.55
C LYS A 296 -8.29 4.72 -20.47
N LEU A 297 -9.56 4.80 -20.07
CA LEU A 297 -10.70 4.47 -20.94
C LEU A 297 -10.75 5.41 -22.15
N THR A 298 -10.54 6.69 -21.92
CA THR A 298 -10.35 7.74 -22.94
C THR A 298 -9.25 8.70 -22.48
N GLU A 299 -8.77 9.57 -23.35
CA GLU A 299 -7.75 10.56 -22.98
C GLU A 299 -8.21 11.53 -21.88
N LYS A 300 -9.53 11.73 -21.76
CA LYS A 300 -10.12 12.63 -20.76
C LYS A 300 -10.28 11.96 -19.38
N ASN A 301 -10.19 10.62 -19.30
CA ASN A 301 -10.33 9.90 -18.05
C ASN A 301 -9.04 9.94 -17.23
N ILE A 302 -9.18 9.77 -15.93
CA ILE A 302 -8.09 9.60 -14.97
C ILE A 302 -7.38 8.27 -15.27
N ALA A 303 -6.06 8.24 -15.11
CA ALA A 303 -5.28 7.02 -15.27
C ALA A 303 -5.58 6.03 -14.14
N ARG A 304 -5.73 4.75 -14.50
CA ARG A 304 -6.02 3.66 -13.56
C ARG A 304 -4.98 2.56 -13.67
N ARG A 305 -4.70 1.89 -12.54
CA ARG A 305 -3.84 0.70 -12.53
C ARG A 305 -4.68 -0.53 -12.82
N LEU A 306 -4.25 -1.30 -13.82
CA LEU A 306 -4.80 -2.60 -14.15
C LEU A 306 -3.74 -3.67 -13.94
N ASP A 307 -4.05 -4.70 -13.17
CA ASP A 307 -3.20 -5.84 -12.87
C ASP A 307 -3.74 -7.07 -13.60
N PHE A 308 -3.06 -7.51 -14.66
CA PHE A 308 -3.40 -8.71 -15.43
C PHE A 308 -2.67 -9.93 -14.87
N LEU A 309 -3.42 -10.98 -14.61
CA LEU A 309 -2.95 -12.20 -13.98
C LEU A 309 -3.35 -13.40 -14.84
N TYR A 310 -2.38 -14.25 -15.17
CA TYR A 310 -2.63 -15.52 -15.85
C TYR A 310 -2.44 -16.68 -14.88
N SER A 311 -3.37 -17.64 -14.93
CA SER A 311 -3.25 -18.91 -14.24
C SER A 311 -3.65 -20.05 -15.16
N PRO A 312 -2.91 -21.17 -15.17
CA PRO A 312 -3.31 -22.34 -15.92
C PRO A 312 -4.62 -22.94 -15.37
N PRO A 313 -5.37 -23.69 -16.18
CA PRO A 313 -6.72 -24.14 -15.83
C PRO A 313 -6.79 -24.99 -14.56
N GLU A 314 -5.79 -25.81 -14.29
CA GLU A 314 -5.72 -26.64 -13.08
C GLU A 314 -5.50 -25.83 -11.79
N GLU A 315 -5.01 -24.61 -11.88
CA GLU A 315 -4.82 -23.69 -10.74
C GLU A 315 -6.01 -22.72 -10.57
N TYR A 316 -6.96 -22.70 -11.52
CA TYR A 316 -8.03 -21.70 -11.60
C TYR A 316 -8.79 -21.51 -10.29
N ALA A 317 -9.23 -22.60 -9.66
CA ALA A 317 -10.04 -22.54 -8.44
C ALA A 317 -9.28 -21.88 -7.27
N PHE A 318 -8.00 -22.19 -7.12
CA PHE A 318 -7.16 -21.63 -6.09
C PHE A 318 -6.76 -20.17 -6.39
N ALA A 319 -6.42 -19.91 -7.63
CA ALA A 319 -6.03 -18.58 -8.08
C ALA A 319 -7.19 -17.57 -7.95
N ILE A 320 -8.39 -17.93 -8.39
CA ILE A 320 -9.57 -17.05 -8.29
C ILE A 320 -9.96 -16.78 -6.83
N LEU A 321 -9.82 -17.79 -5.95
CA LEU A 321 -10.05 -17.62 -4.52
C LEU A 321 -9.03 -16.65 -3.92
N TYR A 322 -7.75 -16.86 -4.21
CA TYR A 322 -6.65 -16.05 -3.71
C TYR A 322 -6.75 -14.59 -4.17
N PHE A 323 -6.93 -14.36 -5.49
CA PHE A 323 -7.04 -13.02 -6.07
C PHE A 323 -8.37 -12.32 -5.77
N THR A 324 -9.40 -13.05 -5.36
CA THR A 324 -10.63 -12.44 -4.81
C THR A 324 -10.36 -11.83 -3.44
N GLY A 325 -9.53 -12.43 -2.60
CA GLY A 325 -9.18 -11.95 -1.26
C GLY A 325 -10.37 -11.97 -0.29
N SER A 326 -10.36 -11.20 0.73
CA SER A 326 -9.40 -10.13 1.06
C SER A 326 -8.05 -10.66 1.56
N MET A 327 -7.15 -9.74 1.90
CA MET A 327 -5.86 -10.11 2.53
C MET A 327 -6.08 -10.84 3.86
N GLU A 328 -7.01 -10.37 4.68
CA GLU A 328 -7.39 -10.96 5.96
C GLU A 328 -7.97 -12.37 5.76
N PHE A 329 -8.87 -12.52 4.77
CA PHE A 329 -9.41 -13.82 4.39
C PHE A 329 -8.32 -14.79 3.96
N ASN A 330 -7.42 -14.36 3.06
CA ASN A 330 -6.30 -15.19 2.60
C ASN A 330 -5.37 -15.57 3.75
N THR A 331 -5.10 -14.65 4.68
CA THR A 331 -4.28 -14.90 5.87
C THR A 331 -4.94 -15.95 6.77
N ALA A 332 -6.23 -15.81 7.07
CA ALA A 332 -6.98 -16.77 7.88
C ALA A 332 -7.02 -18.17 7.23
N MET A 333 -7.31 -18.23 5.92
CA MET A 333 -7.32 -19.50 5.16
C MET A 333 -5.95 -20.19 5.17
N ARG A 334 -4.87 -19.44 4.99
CA ARG A 334 -3.50 -19.98 5.02
C ARG A 334 -3.10 -20.45 6.42
N GLN A 335 -3.48 -19.72 7.47
CA GLN A 335 -3.26 -20.14 8.85
C GLN A 335 -4.02 -21.43 9.16
N TYR A 336 -5.28 -21.53 8.73
CA TYR A 336 -6.06 -22.76 8.89
C TYR A 336 -5.44 -23.94 8.16
N ALA A 337 -4.98 -23.75 6.93
CA ALA A 337 -4.27 -24.79 6.18
C ALA A 337 -3.03 -25.27 6.92
N LEU A 338 -2.23 -24.37 7.50
CA LEU A 338 -1.04 -24.73 8.29
C LEU A 338 -1.39 -25.57 9.52
N GLN A 339 -2.53 -25.31 10.18
CA GLN A 339 -3.03 -26.14 11.30
C GLN A 339 -3.37 -27.57 10.86
N GLN A 340 -3.69 -27.76 9.58
CA GLN A 340 -3.95 -29.08 8.97
C GLN A 340 -2.71 -29.70 8.33
N ASN A 341 -1.51 -29.22 8.63
CA ASN A 341 -0.25 -29.61 7.99
C ASN A 341 -0.26 -29.44 6.45
N LEU A 342 -0.93 -28.39 5.99
CA LEU A 342 -1.00 -27.99 4.58
C LEU A 342 -0.48 -26.56 4.41
N THR A 343 0.03 -26.25 3.23
CA THR A 343 0.21 -24.86 2.80
C THR A 343 -0.67 -24.55 1.61
N LEU A 344 -1.30 -23.38 1.62
CA LEU A 344 -2.21 -22.89 0.58
C LEU A 344 -1.63 -21.63 -0.06
N ASN A 345 -1.64 -21.60 -1.40
CA ASN A 345 -1.37 -20.41 -2.19
C ASN A 345 -2.22 -20.42 -3.47
N GLU A 346 -1.96 -19.47 -4.38
CA GLU A 346 -2.64 -19.35 -5.67
C GLU A 346 -2.46 -20.55 -6.62
N HIS A 347 -1.49 -21.40 -6.35
CA HIS A 347 -1.19 -22.62 -7.13
C HIS A 347 -1.85 -23.88 -6.57
N GLY A 348 -2.39 -23.84 -5.36
CA GLY A 348 -3.06 -24.96 -4.73
C GLY A 348 -2.58 -25.29 -3.31
N PHE A 349 -2.96 -26.48 -2.87
CA PHE A 349 -2.50 -27.08 -1.61
C PHE A 349 -1.24 -27.90 -1.81
N HIS A 350 -0.37 -27.86 -0.79
CA HIS A 350 0.80 -28.75 -0.67
C HIS A 350 0.84 -29.31 0.76
N LYS A 351 1.31 -30.53 0.89
CA LYS A 351 1.59 -31.12 2.21
C LYS A 351 2.71 -30.33 2.90
N MET A 352 2.65 -30.25 4.21
CA MET A 352 3.71 -29.68 5.05
C MET A 352 4.26 -30.77 5.97
N GLU A 353 5.52 -31.11 5.81
CA GLU A 353 6.23 -32.05 6.68
C GLU A 353 7.43 -31.32 7.31
N ASN A 354 7.48 -31.28 8.64
CA ASN A 354 8.56 -30.62 9.38
C ASN A 354 8.82 -29.16 8.94
N LYS A 355 7.74 -28.41 8.63
CA LYS A 355 7.78 -27.03 8.08
C LYS A 355 8.37 -26.92 6.67
N ILE A 356 8.58 -28.02 5.98
CA ILE A 356 9.05 -28.07 4.60
C ILE A 356 7.84 -28.31 3.68
N LYS A 357 7.79 -27.55 2.60
CA LYS A 357 6.75 -27.69 1.56
C LYS A 357 7.02 -28.99 0.78
N GLY A 358 6.07 -29.91 0.83
CA GLY A 358 6.10 -31.20 0.13
C GLY A 358 5.29 -31.19 -1.17
N GLU A 359 4.74 -32.35 -1.53
CA GLU A 359 4.03 -32.56 -2.78
C GLU A 359 2.73 -31.73 -2.88
N LYS A 360 2.41 -31.30 -4.13
CA LYS A 360 1.14 -30.67 -4.46
C LYS A 360 0.02 -31.70 -4.36
N ILE A 361 -1.08 -31.32 -3.73
CA ILE A 361 -2.29 -32.13 -3.69
C ILE A 361 -3.08 -31.85 -4.97
N THR A 362 -3.15 -32.84 -5.85
CA THR A 362 -3.80 -32.70 -7.18
C THR A 362 -5.28 -33.05 -7.16
N GLU A 363 -5.74 -33.77 -6.14
CA GLU A 363 -7.17 -34.11 -5.98
C GLU A 363 -7.66 -33.63 -4.61
N PRO A 364 -8.77 -32.89 -4.55
CA PRO A 364 -9.43 -32.62 -3.28
C PRO A 364 -10.04 -33.93 -2.77
N LYS A 365 -9.62 -34.37 -1.58
CA LYS A 365 -10.32 -35.44 -0.85
C LYS A 365 -11.52 -34.84 -0.15
#